data_833641a2950468ef2b4a04286b00e286
#
_entry.id   833641a2950468ef2b4a04286b00e286
#
_cell.length_a   1.000
_cell.length_b   1.000
_cell.length_c   1.000
_cell.angle_alpha   90.00
_cell.angle_beta   90.00
_cell.angle_gamma   90.00
#
_symmetry.space_group_name_H-M   'P 1'
#
loop_
_entity.id
_entity.type
_entity.pdbx_description
1 polymer ?
#
loop_
_entity_poly.entity_id
_entity_poly.type
_entity_poly.pdbx_seq_one_letter_code
_entity_poly.pdbx_strand_id
1 'polypeptide(L)'
;MNHWMKSWVNALLSAIVLASTIAVAHAQSLTWIWSRCANIYPSGVSADGSVVVGLHENECLDFIRRAFRWTQSTGVQLLPPDDDSSEANAISWDGSVVVGEVGYFVGQAARWTSTGVQVFGPWSSSARAVSADGSVIVGAVGGRAARWAGSGYAQIGPRNSVATGVSADGSVVVGYLVGSDLNKYAFRWTQNDGLVIIGSANTEATAVSADGSVVVGSAGARGAFLWVQGSGIEYIPNGGTLDGISADGSVIVGTGTNGAYLWTRGFGMLRLETVFENLLGDGSFYTASAISANGRYIVGWGAMDAHGYSPAGFLLDIGFLVRTDVDGNGCVNDADLLAVLFAFGSQNAPDADINQNGVVDDTDLLLVLFYFGVGC
;
A
#
# COMPACT_ATOMS: atom_id res chain seq x y z
N MET A 1 -47.01 23.74 -17.29
CA MET A 1 -45.79 23.49 -16.50
C MET A 1 -44.94 24.73 -16.59
N ASN A 2 -44.80 25.46 -15.50
CA ASN A 2 -44.15 26.77 -15.47
C ASN A 2 -42.66 26.65 -15.75
N HIS A 3 -42.08 27.68 -16.36
CA HIS A 3 -40.66 27.78 -16.75
C HIS A 3 -39.70 27.40 -15.57
N TRP A 4 -40.06 27.74 -14.35
CA TRP A 4 -39.39 27.37 -13.12
C TRP A 4 -39.34 25.86 -12.86
N MET A 5 -40.42 25.14 -13.06
CA MET A 5 -40.48 23.70 -12.84
C MET A 5 -39.63 22.93 -13.86
N LYS A 6 -39.52 23.41 -15.10
CA LYS A 6 -38.63 22.82 -16.12
C LYS A 6 -37.15 23.04 -15.79
N SER A 7 -36.79 24.18 -15.19
CA SER A 7 -35.42 24.49 -14.73
C SER A 7 -35.01 23.55 -13.61
N TRP A 8 -35.88 23.34 -12.62
CA TRP A 8 -35.60 22.41 -11.49
C TRP A 8 -35.52 20.96 -11.92
N VAL A 9 -36.38 20.50 -12.83
CA VAL A 9 -36.36 19.14 -13.37
C VAL A 9 -35.07 18.91 -14.18
N ASN A 10 -34.64 19.89 -14.98
CA ASN A 10 -33.39 19.78 -15.73
C ASN A 10 -32.17 19.81 -14.80
N ALA A 11 -32.17 20.61 -13.73
CA ALA A 11 -31.12 20.62 -12.71
C ALA A 11 -31.06 19.28 -11.96
N LEU A 12 -32.21 18.70 -11.58
CA LEU A 12 -32.27 17.39 -10.93
C LEU A 12 -31.83 16.27 -11.88
N LEU A 13 -32.24 16.29 -13.15
CA LEU A 13 -31.77 15.32 -14.14
C LEU A 13 -30.27 15.42 -14.42
N SER A 14 -29.75 16.64 -14.50
CA SER A 14 -28.30 16.86 -14.63
C SER A 14 -27.54 16.37 -13.41
N ALA A 15 -28.03 16.61 -12.19
CA ALA A 15 -27.45 16.11 -10.96
C ALA A 15 -27.51 14.57 -10.87
N ILE A 16 -28.61 13.94 -11.30
CA ILE A 16 -28.73 12.48 -11.33
C ILE A 16 -27.80 11.87 -12.38
N VAL A 17 -27.64 12.48 -13.54
CA VAL A 17 -26.69 12.02 -14.57
C VAL A 17 -25.25 12.23 -14.12
N LEU A 18 -24.94 13.35 -13.45
CA LEU A 18 -23.61 13.59 -12.87
C LEU A 18 -23.32 12.60 -11.74
N ALA A 19 -24.27 12.37 -10.83
CA ALA A 19 -24.13 11.40 -9.76
C ALA A 19 -23.93 9.96 -10.30
N SER A 20 -24.63 9.58 -11.38
CA SER A 20 -24.46 8.28 -12.01
C SER A 20 -23.11 8.14 -12.74
N THR A 21 -22.59 9.21 -13.35
CA THR A 21 -21.27 9.20 -13.97
C THR A 21 -20.14 9.21 -12.94
N ILE A 22 -20.30 9.91 -11.81
CA ILE A 22 -19.37 9.89 -10.68
C ILE A 22 -19.40 8.51 -10.01
N ALA A 23 -20.57 7.92 -9.78
CA ALA A 23 -20.68 6.58 -9.22
C ALA A 23 -20.01 5.51 -10.10
N VAL A 24 -20.06 5.63 -11.42
CA VAL A 24 -19.37 4.72 -12.35
C VAL A 24 -17.86 4.97 -12.38
N ALA A 25 -17.42 6.23 -12.25
CA ALA A 25 -16.00 6.59 -12.26
C ALA A 25 -15.28 6.29 -10.93
N HIS A 26 -16.01 6.11 -9.83
CA HIS A 26 -15.48 5.97 -8.48
C HIS A 26 -16.02 4.73 -7.74
N ALA A 27 -16.65 3.81 -8.48
CA ALA A 27 -17.17 2.57 -7.90
C ALA A 27 -16.02 1.74 -7.33
N GLN A 28 -16.19 1.30 -6.08
CA GLN A 28 -15.34 0.27 -5.48
C GLN A 28 -15.35 -0.97 -6.38
N SER A 29 -14.20 -1.59 -6.54
CA SER A 29 -14.07 -2.79 -7.36
C SER A 29 -13.05 -3.77 -6.82
N LEU A 30 -13.29 -5.05 -7.04
CA LEU A 30 -12.38 -6.14 -6.72
C LEU A 30 -11.97 -6.85 -8.00
N THR A 31 -10.68 -6.95 -8.24
CA THR A 31 -10.10 -7.74 -9.33
C THR A 31 -9.24 -8.84 -8.76
N TRP A 32 -9.59 -10.10 -9.01
CA TRP A 32 -8.77 -11.23 -8.65
C TRP A 32 -7.65 -11.42 -9.67
N ILE A 33 -6.42 -11.56 -9.17
CA ILE A 33 -5.21 -11.83 -9.94
C ILE A 33 -4.87 -13.29 -9.74
N TRP A 34 -5.03 -14.08 -10.79
CA TRP A 34 -4.81 -15.51 -10.72
C TRP A 34 -4.08 -16.05 -11.94
N SER A 35 -3.46 -17.21 -11.79
CA SER A 35 -2.82 -17.94 -12.85
C SER A 35 -3.07 -19.44 -12.63
N ARG A 36 -3.18 -20.18 -13.71
CA ARG A 36 -3.43 -21.62 -13.61
C ARG A 36 -2.25 -22.32 -12.92
N CYS A 37 -2.56 -23.17 -11.94
CA CYS A 37 -1.56 -23.92 -11.18
C CYS A 37 -0.52 -23.04 -10.45
N ALA A 38 -0.92 -21.87 -9.96
CA ALA A 38 0.01 -21.04 -9.22
C ALA A 38 -0.66 -20.25 -8.11
N ASN A 39 0.05 -20.08 -7.01
CA ASN A 39 -0.24 -19.14 -5.98
C ASN A 39 0.28 -17.75 -6.38
N ILE A 40 -0.52 -16.72 -6.19
CA ILE A 40 -0.19 -15.34 -6.53
C ILE A 40 -0.14 -14.53 -5.25
N TYR A 41 1.03 -13.94 -4.96
CA TYR A 41 1.28 -13.13 -3.77
C TYR A 41 1.73 -11.73 -4.17
N PRO A 42 0.80 -10.76 -4.31
CA PRO A 42 1.15 -9.37 -4.55
C PRO A 42 1.94 -8.77 -3.39
N SER A 43 2.96 -7.99 -3.73
CA SER A 43 3.84 -7.28 -2.77
C SER A 43 3.89 -5.77 -2.99
N GLY A 44 3.44 -5.29 -4.16
CA GLY A 44 3.46 -3.87 -4.48
C GLY A 44 2.48 -3.49 -5.57
N VAL A 45 2.07 -2.22 -5.55
CA VAL A 45 1.12 -1.61 -6.50
C VAL A 45 1.57 -0.21 -6.86
N SER A 46 1.44 0.17 -8.14
CA SER A 46 1.71 1.55 -8.61
C SER A 46 0.72 2.56 -8.01
N ALA A 47 1.05 3.85 -8.03
CA ALA A 47 0.22 4.89 -7.43
C ALA A 47 -1.19 4.96 -8.03
N ASP A 48 -1.34 4.64 -9.30
CA ASP A 48 -2.60 4.65 -10.05
C ASP A 48 -3.34 3.29 -10.06
N GLY A 49 -2.79 2.26 -9.40
CA GLY A 49 -3.34 0.92 -9.37
C GLY A 49 -3.19 0.13 -10.68
N SER A 50 -2.55 0.70 -11.72
CA SER A 50 -2.47 0.07 -13.05
C SER A 50 -1.51 -1.11 -13.12
N VAL A 51 -0.54 -1.18 -12.20
CA VAL A 51 0.49 -2.21 -12.15
C VAL A 51 0.56 -2.85 -10.77
N VAL A 52 0.51 -4.17 -10.73
CA VAL A 52 0.74 -4.99 -9.52
C VAL A 52 1.95 -5.89 -9.75
N VAL A 53 2.78 -6.03 -8.73
CA VAL A 53 3.96 -6.90 -8.75
C VAL A 53 3.99 -7.82 -7.55
N GLY A 54 4.76 -8.90 -7.62
CA GLY A 54 4.89 -9.83 -6.50
C GLY A 54 5.53 -11.15 -6.90
N LEU A 55 5.12 -12.19 -6.19
CA LEU A 55 5.59 -13.55 -6.33
C LEU A 55 4.52 -14.44 -6.99
N HIS A 56 4.91 -15.13 -8.03
CA HIS A 56 4.19 -16.25 -8.66
C HIS A 56 4.89 -17.54 -8.27
N GLU A 57 4.22 -18.40 -7.53
CA GLU A 57 4.73 -19.70 -7.11
C GLU A 57 3.98 -20.80 -7.84
N ASN A 58 4.67 -21.51 -8.75
CA ASN A 58 4.08 -22.55 -9.59
C ASN A 58 3.94 -23.85 -8.80
N GLU A 59 2.72 -24.35 -8.60
CA GLU A 59 2.44 -25.59 -7.89
C GLU A 59 2.50 -26.85 -8.78
N CYS A 60 2.35 -26.69 -10.10
CA CYS A 60 2.33 -27.82 -11.05
C CYS A 60 3.72 -28.21 -11.56
N LEU A 61 4.71 -27.35 -11.46
CA LEU A 61 6.06 -27.54 -11.96
C LEU A 61 7.09 -27.15 -10.87
N ASP A 62 7.47 -28.10 -10.04
CA ASP A 62 8.62 -28.03 -9.12
C ASP A 62 8.67 -26.80 -8.16
N PHE A 63 7.54 -26.18 -7.84
CA PHE A 63 7.43 -25.00 -6.95
C PHE A 63 8.37 -23.84 -7.33
N ILE A 64 8.53 -23.61 -8.63
CA ILE A 64 9.38 -22.52 -9.14
C ILE A 64 8.78 -21.18 -8.73
N ARG A 65 9.57 -20.35 -8.05
CA ARG A 65 9.22 -19.01 -7.61
C ARG A 65 9.69 -17.99 -8.65
N ARG A 66 8.78 -17.14 -9.13
CA ARG A 66 9.07 -16.14 -10.17
C ARG A 66 8.48 -14.78 -9.80
N ALA A 67 9.24 -13.73 -9.96
CA ALA A 67 8.70 -12.38 -9.95
C ALA A 67 7.66 -12.21 -11.07
N PHE A 68 6.56 -11.54 -10.77
CA PHE A 68 5.55 -11.20 -11.76
C PHE A 68 5.24 -9.71 -11.81
N ARG A 69 4.74 -9.28 -12.95
CA ARG A 69 4.08 -8.02 -13.20
C ARG A 69 2.70 -8.29 -13.78
N TRP A 70 1.69 -7.66 -13.24
CA TRP A 70 0.33 -7.75 -13.73
C TRP A 70 -0.19 -6.37 -14.14
N THR A 71 -0.96 -6.33 -15.21
CA THR A 71 -1.82 -5.20 -15.58
C THR A 71 -3.17 -5.72 -16.05
N GLN A 72 -4.20 -4.86 -16.00
CA GLN A 72 -5.54 -5.22 -16.47
C GLN A 72 -5.54 -5.71 -17.94
N SER A 73 -4.69 -5.15 -18.79
CA SER A 73 -4.63 -5.46 -20.23
C SER A 73 -3.84 -6.73 -20.56
N THR A 74 -2.82 -7.07 -19.76
CA THR A 74 -1.89 -8.16 -20.08
C THR A 74 -2.04 -9.39 -19.19
N GLY A 75 -2.76 -9.25 -18.06
CA GLY A 75 -2.77 -10.29 -17.03
C GLY A 75 -1.41 -10.47 -16.36
N VAL A 76 -1.19 -11.65 -15.77
CA VAL A 76 0.08 -12.02 -15.10
C VAL A 76 1.16 -12.28 -16.15
N GLN A 77 2.26 -11.54 -16.05
CA GLN A 77 3.47 -11.73 -16.86
C GLN A 77 4.65 -12.02 -15.93
N LEU A 78 5.33 -13.15 -16.16
CA LEU A 78 6.54 -13.49 -15.41
C LEU A 78 7.69 -12.58 -15.84
N LEU A 79 8.46 -12.12 -14.86
CA LEU A 79 9.62 -11.27 -15.09
C LEU A 79 10.88 -12.13 -15.27
N PRO A 80 11.82 -11.73 -16.18
CA PRO A 80 13.07 -12.45 -16.35
C PRO A 80 13.96 -12.41 -15.10
N PRO A 81 14.93 -13.31 -14.92
CA PRO A 81 15.31 -14.37 -15.85
C PRO A 81 14.38 -15.58 -15.78
N ASP A 82 14.33 -16.36 -16.87
CA ASP A 82 13.40 -17.49 -17.00
C ASP A 82 13.90 -18.79 -16.35
N ASP A 83 15.18 -18.87 -16.07
CA ASP A 83 15.91 -20.06 -15.60
C ASP A 83 16.34 -19.99 -14.13
N ASP A 84 15.97 -18.92 -13.40
CA ASP A 84 16.33 -18.75 -11.99
C ASP A 84 15.12 -18.34 -11.15
N SER A 85 15.20 -18.55 -9.84
CA SER A 85 14.19 -18.07 -8.89
C SER A 85 14.26 -16.56 -8.79
N SER A 86 13.12 -15.90 -8.71
CA SER A 86 13.03 -14.46 -8.52
C SER A 86 11.79 -14.05 -7.74
N GLU A 87 11.87 -12.91 -7.06
CA GLU A 87 10.77 -12.32 -6.31
C GLU A 87 10.79 -10.81 -6.49
N ALA A 88 9.64 -10.22 -6.83
CA ALA A 88 9.46 -8.78 -6.81
C ALA A 88 8.94 -8.37 -5.43
N ASN A 89 9.61 -7.40 -4.78
CA ASN A 89 9.28 -6.94 -3.44
C ASN A 89 8.56 -5.59 -3.44
N ALA A 90 8.90 -4.69 -4.36
CA ALA A 90 8.31 -3.36 -4.44
C ALA A 90 8.35 -2.78 -5.85
N ILE A 91 7.59 -1.70 -6.05
CA ILE A 91 7.48 -0.99 -7.33
C ILE A 91 7.48 0.52 -7.08
N SER A 92 8.10 1.30 -7.99
CA SER A 92 8.01 2.77 -7.99
C SER A 92 6.58 3.25 -8.24
N TRP A 93 6.28 4.49 -7.85
CA TRP A 93 4.91 5.01 -7.94
C TRP A 93 4.38 5.07 -9.36
N ASP A 94 5.24 5.34 -10.33
CA ASP A 94 4.91 5.35 -11.76
C ASP A 94 4.84 3.96 -12.41
N GLY A 95 5.13 2.90 -11.64
CA GLY A 95 5.13 1.53 -12.14
C GLY A 95 6.29 1.16 -13.05
N SER A 96 7.31 2.04 -13.22
CA SER A 96 8.39 1.86 -14.18
C SER A 96 9.58 1.03 -13.65
N VAL A 97 9.79 1.03 -12.32
CA VAL A 97 10.89 0.32 -11.66
C VAL A 97 10.34 -0.68 -10.66
N VAL A 98 10.57 -1.96 -10.90
CA VAL A 98 10.30 -3.05 -9.95
C VAL A 98 11.60 -3.48 -9.31
N VAL A 99 11.61 -3.75 -8.01
CA VAL A 99 12.80 -4.20 -7.28
C VAL A 99 12.54 -5.48 -6.50
N GLY A 100 13.59 -6.24 -6.29
CA GLY A 100 13.49 -7.50 -5.58
C GLY A 100 14.80 -8.28 -5.58
N GLU A 101 14.70 -9.59 -5.74
CA GLU A 101 15.87 -10.45 -5.76
C GLU A 101 15.77 -11.55 -6.83
N VAL A 102 16.93 -12.00 -7.28
CA VAL A 102 17.13 -13.12 -8.21
C VAL A 102 18.11 -14.10 -7.57
N GLY A 103 17.85 -15.39 -7.69
CA GLY A 103 18.71 -16.49 -7.20
C GLY A 103 17.98 -17.44 -6.28
N TYR A 104 18.33 -18.74 -6.39
CA TYR A 104 17.62 -19.83 -5.69
C TYR A 104 18.05 -19.99 -4.22
N PHE A 105 19.35 -20.05 -3.93
CA PHE A 105 19.88 -20.28 -2.56
C PHE A 105 20.44 -19.03 -1.91
N VAL A 106 21.04 -18.16 -2.71
CA VAL A 106 21.62 -16.90 -2.25
C VAL A 106 21.18 -15.83 -3.23
N GLY A 107 20.30 -14.94 -2.75
CA GLY A 107 19.72 -13.89 -3.59
C GLY A 107 20.73 -12.79 -3.92
N GLN A 108 20.49 -12.14 -5.04
CA GLN A 108 21.12 -10.90 -5.44
C GLN A 108 20.05 -9.84 -5.72
N ALA A 109 20.26 -8.64 -5.21
CA ALA A 109 19.36 -7.53 -5.46
C ALA A 109 19.25 -7.24 -6.95
N ALA A 110 18.03 -7.15 -7.44
CA ALA A 110 17.70 -6.96 -8.83
C ALA A 110 16.64 -5.86 -9.02
N ARG A 111 16.63 -5.26 -10.20
CA ARG A 111 15.58 -4.36 -10.65
C ARG A 111 15.15 -4.72 -12.06
N TRP A 112 13.87 -4.56 -12.32
CA TRP A 112 13.26 -4.72 -13.64
C TRP A 112 12.71 -3.39 -14.10
N THR A 113 13.00 -3.07 -15.35
CA THR A 113 12.51 -1.88 -16.05
C THR A 113 12.06 -2.27 -17.46
N SER A 114 11.60 -1.33 -18.25
CA SER A 114 11.26 -1.57 -19.67
C SER A 114 12.44 -2.07 -20.50
N THR A 115 13.69 -1.89 -20.04
CA THR A 115 14.91 -2.35 -20.72
C THR A 115 15.33 -3.76 -20.29
N GLY A 116 14.63 -4.39 -19.37
CA GLY A 116 14.88 -5.74 -18.87
C GLY A 116 15.32 -5.80 -17.41
N VAL A 117 15.93 -6.92 -17.01
CA VAL A 117 16.41 -7.14 -15.64
C VAL A 117 17.86 -6.68 -15.51
N GLN A 118 18.17 -6.02 -14.40
CA GLN A 118 19.52 -5.68 -13.98
C GLN A 118 19.76 -6.22 -12.57
N VAL A 119 20.68 -7.17 -12.42
CA VAL A 119 21.22 -7.58 -11.13
C VAL A 119 22.30 -6.56 -10.74
N PHE A 120 22.12 -5.87 -9.63
CA PHE A 120 23.00 -4.75 -9.22
C PHE A 120 23.64 -4.93 -7.85
N GLY A 121 23.15 -5.90 -7.06
CA GLY A 121 23.70 -6.21 -5.75
C GLY A 121 24.74 -7.34 -5.79
N PRO A 122 25.66 -7.41 -4.83
CA PRO A 122 26.53 -8.57 -4.66
C PRO A 122 25.72 -9.80 -4.19
N TRP A 123 26.35 -10.97 -4.18
CA TRP A 123 25.77 -12.16 -3.56
C TRP A 123 25.38 -11.88 -2.10
N SER A 124 24.28 -12.50 -1.65
CA SER A 124 23.68 -12.24 -0.34
C SER A 124 23.16 -10.79 -0.19
N SER A 125 22.48 -10.31 -1.21
CA SER A 125 21.78 -9.04 -1.18
C SER A 125 20.32 -9.18 -1.60
N SER A 126 19.45 -8.32 -1.08
CA SER A 126 18.05 -8.22 -1.46
C SER A 126 17.63 -6.75 -1.54
N ALA A 127 16.82 -6.39 -2.53
CA ALA A 127 16.13 -5.11 -2.59
C ALA A 127 14.72 -5.28 -2.04
N ARG A 128 14.34 -4.45 -1.06
CA ARG A 128 13.07 -4.58 -0.33
C ARG A 128 12.08 -3.47 -0.63
N ALA A 129 12.57 -2.25 -0.83
CA ALA A 129 11.74 -1.09 -1.15
C ALA A 129 12.44 -0.14 -2.11
N VAL A 130 11.67 0.72 -2.75
CA VAL A 130 12.13 1.69 -3.75
C VAL A 130 11.41 3.02 -3.55
N SER A 131 12.12 4.15 -3.75
CA SER A 131 11.57 5.50 -3.70
C SER A 131 10.53 5.74 -4.81
N ALA A 132 9.75 6.81 -4.68
CA ALA A 132 8.67 7.14 -5.61
C ALA A 132 9.14 7.19 -7.08
N ASP A 133 10.30 7.77 -7.32
CA ASP A 133 10.92 7.95 -8.64
C ASP A 133 11.82 6.78 -9.10
N GLY A 134 11.95 5.72 -8.29
CA GLY A 134 12.80 4.57 -8.59
C GLY A 134 14.30 4.80 -8.41
N SER A 135 14.74 5.98 -7.95
CA SER A 135 16.17 6.36 -7.89
C SER A 135 16.90 5.81 -6.67
N VAL A 136 16.18 5.58 -5.57
CA VAL A 136 16.73 5.04 -4.31
C VAL A 136 16.10 3.70 -4.03
N ILE A 137 16.94 2.69 -3.81
CA ILE A 137 16.53 1.33 -3.45
C ILE A 137 17.12 1.02 -2.08
N VAL A 138 16.37 0.30 -1.25
CA VAL A 138 16.84 -0.13 0.08
C VAL A 138 16.59 -1.61 0.29
N GLY A 139 17.36 -2.19 1.22
CA GLY A 139 17.26 -3.61 1.54
C GLY A 139 18.42 -4.09 2.40
N ALA A 140 19.08 -5.17 2.01
CA ALA A 140 20.21 -5.72 2.76
C ALA A 140 21.36 -6.16 1.84
N VAL A 141 22.60 -6.08 2.37
CA VAL A 141 23.82 -6.64 1.78
C VAL A 141 24.65 -7.30 2.87
N GLY A 142 24.89 -8.61 2.75
CA GLY A 142 25.68 -9.36 3.71
C GLY A 142 25.13 -9.28 5.14
N GLY A 143 23.79 -9.26 5.30
CA GLY A 143 23.11 -9.15 6.58
C GLY A 143 23.20 -7.76 7.23
N ARG A 144 23.39 -6.71 6.45
CA ARG A 144 23.37 -5.30 6.89
C ARG A 144 22.40 -4.50 6.05
N ALA A 145 21.62 -3.64 6.70
CA ALA A 145 20.78 -2.68 6.00
C ALA A 145 21.61 -1.85 5.02
N ALA A 146 21.12 -1.74 3.81
CA ALA A 146 21.82 -1.10 2.69
C ALA A 146 20.89 -0.16 1.91
N ARG A 147 21.48 0.90 1.35
CA ARG A 147 20.83 1.88 0.51
C ARG A 147 21.63 2.04 -0.79
N TRP A 148 21.00 1.82 -1.91
CA TRP A 148 21.55 2.07 -3.25
C TRP A 148 21.02 3.42 -3.76
N ALA A 149 21.92 4.25 -4.23
CA ALA A 149 21.61 5.51 -4.91
C ALA A 149 22.73 5.80 -5.93
N GLY A 150 22.36 6.13 -7.15
CA GLY A 150 23.31 6.26 -8.25
C GLY A 150 23.95 4.92 -8.61
N SER A 151 25.29 4.87 -8.73
CA SER A 151 26.04 3.70 -9.19
C SER A 151 26.53 2.74 -8.11
N GLY A 152 26.25 3.02 -6.82
CA GLY A 152 26.78 2.24 -5.70
C GLY A 152 25.78 2.03 -4.59
N TYR A 153 26.26 1.40 -3.50
CA TYR A 153 25.49 1.26 -2.29
C TYR A 153 26.30 1.64 -1.04
N ALA A 154 25.59 2.02 0.01
CA ALA A 154 26.14 2.23 1.34
C ALA A 154 25.44 1.27 2.31
N GLN A 155 26.22 0.64 3.19
CA GLN A 155 25.66 -0.04 4.36
C GLN A 155 25.31 1.02 5.42
N ILE A 156 24.03 1.08 5.79
CA ILE A 156 23.48 2.10 6.69
C ILE A 156 23.16 1.56 8.09
N GLY A 157 23.37 0.24 8.29
CA GLY A 157 23.09 -0.42 9.56
C GLY A 157 24.17 -1.41 9.98
N PRO A 158 24.14 -1.86 11.25
CA PRO A 158 25.05 -2.87 11.78
C PRO A 158 24.78 -4.26 11.17
N ARG A 159 25.55 -5.28 11.57
CA ARG A 159 25.20 -6.67 11.26
C ARG A 159 23.83 -7.03 11.83
N ASN A 160 23.13 -7.94 11.16
CA ASN A 160 21.78 -8.38 11.48
C ASN A 160 20.76 -7.24 11.40
N SER A 161 20.89 -6.37 10.42
CA SER A 161 19.90 -5.33 10.11
C SER A 161 19.40 -5.43 8.68
N VAL A 162 18.16 -5.01 8.46
CA VAL A 162 17.51 -4.98 7.16
C VAL A 162 16.74 -3.66 7.03
N ALA A 163 16.87 -2.99 5.90
CA ALA A 163 16.00 -1.88 5.51
C ALA A 163 14.78 -2.44 4.77
N THR A 164 13.59 -2.05 5.19
CA THR A 164 12.30 -2.57 4.73
C THR A 164 11.47 -1.53 4.00
N GLY A 165 11.67 -0.24 4.30
CA GLY A 165 10.93 0.85 3.71
C GLY A 165 11.78 2.09 3.47
N VAL A 166 11.35 2.93 2.52
CA VAL A 166 12.01 4.18 2.15
C VAL A 166 10.97 5.25 1.81
N SER A 167 11.20 6.51 2.23
CA SER A 167 10.36 7.67 1.90
C SER A 167 10.33 7.95 0.40
N ALA A 168 9.36 8.75 -0.05
CA ALA A 168 9.18 9.05 -1.46
C ALA A 168 10.41 9.66 -2.13
N ASP A 169 11.13 10.54 -1.42
CA ASP A 169 12.36 11.21 -1.86
C ASP A 169 13.64 10.40 -1.58
N GLY A 170 13.54 9.23 -0.94
CA GLY A 170 14.67 8.39 -0.57
C GLY A 170 15.52 8.90 0.59
N SER A 171 15.09 9.94 1.30
CA SER A 171 15.87 10.57 2.40
C SER A 171 15.72 9.84 3.74
N VAL A 172 14.59 9.19 3.98
CA VAL A 172 14.30 8.41 5.19
C VAL A 172 14.24 6.93 4.85
N VAL A 173 14.96 6.12 5.62
CA VAL A 173 14.94 4.65 5.52
C VAL A 173 14.50 4.07 6.85
N VAL A 174 13.63 3.08 6.81
CA VAL A 174 13.18 2.35 8.00
C VAL A 174 13.46 0.87 7.88
N GLY A 175 13.45 0.19 9.00
CA GLY A 175 13.68 -1.23 9.05
C GLY A 175 13.86 -1.74 10.47
N TYR A 176 14.58 -2.83 10.61
CA TYR A 176 14.88 -3.40 11.91
C TYR A 176 16.32 -3.88 12.01
N LEU A 177 16.80 -3.98 13.24
CA LEU A 177 18.02 -4.70 13.57
C LEU A 177 17.75 -5.72 14.67
N VAL A 178 18.54 -6.79 14.70
CA VAL A 178 18.49 -7.81 15.76
C VAL A 178 19.59 -7.51 16.77
N GLY A 179 19.20 -7.25 18.02
CA GLY A 179 20.11 -6.98 19.12
C GLY A 179 20.84 -8.24 19.62
N SER A 180 21.74 -8.07 20.57
CA SER A 180 22.44 -9.18 21.22
C SER A 180 21.54 -10.08 22.07
N ASP A 181 20.37 -9.59 22.43
CA ASP A 181 19.28 -10.30 23.12
C ASP A 181 18.35 -11.05 22.16
N LEU A 182 18.67 -11.10 20.86
CA LEU A 182 17.92 -11.70 19.77
C LEU A 182 16.57 -11.04 19.48
N ASN A 183 16.25 -9.92 20.12
CA ASN A 183 15.05 -9.17 19.80
C ASN A 183 15.26 -8.26 18.59
N LYS A 184 14.20 -8.04 17.82
CA LYS A 184 14.17 -7.03 16.76
C LYS A 184 13.90 -5.66 17.35
N TYR A 185 14.50 -4.63 16.77
CA TYR A 185 14.33 -3.23 17.13
C TYR A 185 14.10 -2.42 15.87
N ALA A 186 12.95 -1.79 15.75
CA ALA A 186 12.64 -0.91 14.64
C ALA A 186 13.58 0.31 14.66
N PHE A 187 14.09 0.67 13.49
CA PHE A 187 14.93 1.84 13.32
C PHE A 187 14.40 2.78 12.22
N ARG A 188 14.80 4.04 12.33
CA ARG A 188 14.71 5.07 11.31
C ARG A 188 16.11 5.60 11.03
N TRP A 189 16.47 5.74 9.78
CA TRP A 189 17.75 6.27 9.34
C TRP A 189 17.55 7.48 8.44
N THR A 190 18.37 8.50 8.62
CA THR A 190 18.54 9.62 7.70
C THR A 190 20.03 9.88 7.50
N GLN A 191 20.38 10.63 6.44
CA GLN A 191 21.79 11.00 6.21
C GLN A 191 22.36 11.86 7.35
N ASN A 192 21.53 12.68 7.99
CA ASN A 192 21.96 13.60 9.04
C ASN A 192 22.06 12.93 10.42
N ASP A 193 21.08 12.10 10.78
CA ASP A 193 20.98 11.53 12.12
C ASP A 193 21.65 10.16 12.24
N GLY A 194 21.95 9.52 11.10
CA GLY A 194 22.33 8.11 11.08
C GLY A 194 21.17 7.20 11.47
N LEU A 195 21.48 5.99 11.99
CA LEU A 195 20.49 5.03 12.43
C LEU A 195 20.05 5.32 13.87
N VAL A 196 18.76 5.57 14.05
CA VAL A 196 18.11 5.83 15.34
C VAL A 196 17.08 4.73 15.62
N ILE A 197 17.12 4.11 16.77
CA ILE A 197 16.12 3.15 17.23
C ILE A 197 14.84 3.93 17.59
N ILE A 198 13.72 3.56 16.99
CA ILE A 198 12.42 4.18 17.22
C ILE A 198 11.43 3.27 17.95
N GLY A 199 11.73 1.97 18.06
CA GLY A 199 10.90 0.97 18.72
C GLY A 199 11.58 0.31 19.90
N SER A 200 10.81 -0.41 20.72
CA SER A 200 11.31 -1.25 21.80
C SER A 200 11.57 -2.69 21.30
N ALA A 201 11.97 -3.60 22.19
CA ALA A 201 12.17 -5.01 21.87
C ALA A 201 10.93 -5.63 21.15
N ASN A 202 11.19 -6.46 20.16
CA ASN A 202 10.23 -7.12 19.29
C ASN A 202 9.42 -6.16 18.40
N THR A 203 10.02 -5.05 17.98
CA THR A 203 9.45 -4.17 16.94
C THR A 203 10.20 -4.32 15.63
N GLU A 204 9.46 -4.28 14.53
CA GLU A 204 9.97 -4.34 13.16
C GLU A 204 9.22 -3.30 12.34
N ALA A 205 9.89 -2.27 11.86
CA ALA A 205 9.29 -1.33 10.91
C ALA A 205 9.16 -2.00 9.55
N THR A 206 8.02 -1.80 8.89
CA THR A 206 7.68 -2.40 7.59
C THR A 206 7.58 -1.35 6.50
N ALA A 207 6.94 -0.22 6.80
CA ALA A 207 6.69 0.85 5.84
C ALA A 207 6.78 2.24 6.48
N VAL A 208 6.90 3.27 5.62
CA VAL A 208 7.04 4.68 6.01
C VAL A 208 6.27 5.58 5.03
N SER A 209 5.66 6.66 5.54
CA SER A 209 4.96 7.67 4.73
C SER A 209 5.91 8.39 3.76
N ALA A 210 5.34 9.09 2.77
CA ALA A 210 6.11 9.78 1.73
C ALA A 210 7.13 10.77 2.27
N ASP A 211 6.77 11.51 3.31
CA ASP A 211 7.61 12.52 3.97
C ASP A 211 8.53 11.94 5.08
N GLY A 212 8.39 10.65 5.37
CA GLY A 212 9.18 9.99 6.43
C GLY A 212 8.75 10.30 7.85
N SER A 213 7.59 10.95 8.04
CA SER A 213 7.09 11.37 9.36
C SER A 213 6.33 10.28 10.11
N VAL A 214 5.75 9.32 9.40
CA VAL A 214 4.98 8.20 9.97
C VAL A 214 5.62 6.87 9.59
N VAL A 215 5.88 6.03 10.59
CA VAL A 215 6.44 4.68 10.41
C VAL A 215 5.49 3.66 11.02
N VAL A 216 5.25 2.58 10.31
CA VAL A 216 4.37 1.50 10.74
C VAL A 216 5.10 0.17 10.78
N GLY A 217 4.55 -0.78 11.54
CA GLY A 217 5.13 -2.10 11.60
C GLY A 217 4.51 -3.02 12.64
N SER A 218 5.22 -4.09 12.93
CA SER A 218 4.83 -5.13 13.89
C SER A 218 5.50 -4.91 15.25
N ALA A 219 4.79 -5.25 16.31
CA ALA A 219 5.28 -5.19 17.70
C ALA A 219 5.18 -6.53 18.43
N GLY A 220 5.19 -7.64 17.68
CA GLY A 220 5.10 -8.99 18.23
C GLY A 220 3.80 -9.19 19.02
N ALA A 221 3.90 -9.69 20.25
CA ALA A 221 2.73 -9.93 21.11
C ALA A 221 1.91 -8.67 21.47
N ARG A 222 2.45 -7.46 21.22
CA ARG A 222 1.73 -6.19 21.43
C ARG A 222 0.87 -5.78 20.23
N GLY A 223 0.86 -6.59 19.17
CA GLY A 223 0.15 -6.30 17.92
C GLY A 223 1.02 -5.51 16.93
N ALA A 224 0.49 -4.44 16.40
CA ALA A 224 1.17 -3.54 15.50
C ALA A 224 1.60 -2.23 16.20
N PHE A 225 2.39 -1.41 15.51
CA PHE A 225 2.73 -0.07 15.99
C PHE A 225 2.66 0.98 14.89
N LEU A 226 2.35 2.18 15.33
CA LEU A 226 2.45 3.43 14.60
C LEU A 226 3.46 4.32 15.34
N TRP A 227 4.49 4.80 14.66
CA TRP A 227 5.39 5.82 15.19
C TRP A 227 5.22 7.11 14.39
N VAL A 228 5.07 8.22 15.09
CA VAL A 228 4.93 9.54 14.47
C VAL A 228 6.06 10.44 14.95
N GLN A 229 6.72 11.13 14.03
CA GLN A 229 7.80 12.05 14.34
C GLN A 229 7.31 13.14 15.32
N GLY A 230 8.03 13.29 16.44
CA GLY A 230 7.67 14.24 17.49
C GLY A 230 6.67 13.72 18.52
N SER A 231 5.85 12.70 18.20
CA SER A 231 4.86 12.12 19.12
C SER A 231 5.29 10.77 19.71
N GLY A 232 6.20 10.04 19.02
CA GLY A 232 6.69 8.74 19.46
C GLY A 232 5.84 7.57 18.97
N ILE A 233 5.84 6.47 19.72
CA ILE A 233 5.23 5.19 19.34
C ILE A 233 3.87 4.99 20.01
N GLU A 234 2.91 4.54 19.23
CA GLU A 234 1.57 4.07 19.63
C GLU A 234 1.44 2.60 19.24
N TYR A 235 0.90 1.77 20.14
CA TYR A 235 0.65 0.35 19.85
C TYR A 235 -0.82 0.13 19.51
N ILE A 236 -1.07 -0.65 18.46
CA ILE A 236 -2.42 -1.04 18.00
C ILE A 236 -2.64 -2.50 18.40
N PRO A 237 -3.38 -2.76 19.49
CA PRO A 237 -3.64 -4.12 19.97
C PRO A 237 -4.40 -4.94 18.93
N ASN A 238 -4.10 -6.23 18.81
CA ASN A 238 -4.69 -7.16 17.84
C ASN A 238 -4.41 -6.82 16.38
N GLY A 239 -3.58 -5.82 16.11
CA GLY A 239 -3.24 -5.34 14.77
C GLY A 239 -2.36 -6.29 13.94
N GLY A 240 -1.80 -7.36 14.53
CA GLY A 240 -0.92 -8.27 13.79
C GLY A 240 0.29 -7.53 13.21
N THR A 241 0.34 -7.37 11.87
CA THR A 241 1.34 -6.59 11.15
C THR A 241 0.69 -5.44 10.38
N LEU A 242 1.32 -4.29 10.33
CA LEU A 242 1.00 -3.20 9.41
C LEU A 242 2.01 -3.29 8.26
N ASP A 243 1.53 -3.57 7.04
CA ASP A 243 2.40 -3.96 5.95
C ASP A 243 2.58 -2.83 4.91
N GLY A 244 1.59 -1.95 4.75
CA GLY A 244 1.60 -0.83 3.83
C GLY A 244 1.00 0.44 4.42
N ILE A 245 1.43 1.60 3.90
CA ILE A 245 0.95 2.92 4.30
C ILE A 245 0.83 3.83 3.07
N SER A 246 -0.24 4.65 3.01
CA SER A 246 -0.41 5.68 1.98
C SER A 246 0.64 6.79 2.09
N ALA A 247 0.82 7.57 1.02
CA ALA A 247 1.83 8.63 0.97
C ALA A 247 1.65 9.67 2.08
N ASP A 248 0.41 10.03 2.39
CA ASP A 248 0.04 10.99 3.44
C ASP A 248 0.00 10.39 4.86
N GLY A 249 0.21 9.06 4.97
CA GLY A 249 0.17 8.36 6.26
C GLY A 249 -1.22 8.14 6.84
N SER A 250 -2.29 8.47 6.12
CA SER A 250 -3.67 8.42 6.62
C SER A 250 -4.29 7.03 6.57
N VAL A 251 -3.92 6.22 5.58
CA VAL A 251 -4.43 4.87 5.36
C VAL A 251 -3.32 3.85 5.51
N ILE A 252 -3.55 2.87 6.35
CA ILE A 252 -2.60 1.79 6.64
C ILE A 252 -3.30 0.47 6.39
N VAL A 253 -2.60 -0.47 5.81
CA VAL A 253 -3.12 -1.83 5.57
C VAL A 253 -2.23 -2.88 6.21
N GLY A 254 -2.80 -4.04 6.48
CA GLY A 254 -2.04 -5.09 7.11
C GLY A 254 -2.82 -6.39 7.31
N THR A 255 -2.21 -7.25 8.11
CA THR A 255 -2.71 -8.60 8.38
C THR A 255 -2.89 -8.80 9.87
N GLY A 256 -4.10 -9.09 10.28
CA GLY A 256 -4.45 -9.42 11.66
C GLY A 256 -4.76 -10.89 11.86
N THR A 257 -5.16 -11.26 13.07
CA THR A 257 -5.54 -12.64 13.42
C THR A 257 -6.74 -13.16 12.61
N ASN A 258 -7.57 -12.25 12.10
CA ASN A 258 -8.82 -12.56 11.39
C ASN A 258 -8.79 -12.16 9.90
N GLY A 259 -7.62 -12.08 9.28
CA GLY A 259 -7.45 -11.73 7.87
C GLY A 259 -6.96 -10.31 7.62
N ALA A 260 -7.15 -9.85 6.39
CA ALA A 260 -6.72 -8.54 5.94
C ALA A 260 -7.56 -7.40 6.53
N TYR A 261 -6.90 -6.29 6.84
CA TYR A 261 -7.59 -5.09 7.33
C TYR A 261 -6.97 -3.80 6.78
N LEU A 262 -7.74 -2.74 6.84
CA LEU A 262 -7.25 -1.37 6.77
C LEU A 262 -7.43 -0.67 8.12
N TRP A 263 -6.57 0.28 8.41
CA TRP A 263 -6.65 1.11 9.59
C TRP A 263 -6.51 2.58 9.20
N THR A 264 -7.32 3.41 9.82
CA THR A 264 -7.19 4.87 9.78
C THR A 264 -7.35 5.40 11.20
N ARG A 265 -6.92 6.63 11.43
CA ARG A 265 -7.07 7.25 12.76
C ARG A 265 -8.54 7.45 13.13
N GLY A 266 -9.40 7.76 12.17
CA GLY A 266 -10.83 7.96 12.38
C GLY A 266 -11.57 6.64 12.59
N PHE A 267 -11.55 5.75 11.62
CA PHE A 267 -12.30 4.47 11.66
C PHE A 267 -11.68 3.40 12.57
N GLY A 268 -10.40 3.55 12.97
CA GLY A 268 -9.68 2.47 13.63
C GLY A 268 -9.43 1.30 12.68
N MET A 269 -9.51 0.06 13.19
CA MET A 269 -9.27 -1.16 12.43
C MET A 269 -10.55 -1.68 11.78
N LEU A 270 -10.58 -1.73 10.46
CA LEU A 270 -11.68 -2.25 9.65
C LEU A 270 -11.25 -3.52 8.91
N ARG A 271 -11.96 -4.62 9.09
CA ARG A 271 -11.73 -5.85 8.30
C ARG A 271 -12.18 -5.64 6.86
N LEU A 272 -11.32 -5.93 5.89
CA LEU A 272 -11.67 -5.80 4.47
C LEU A 272 -12.86 -6.68 4.09
N GLU A 273 -12.96 -7.89 4.61
CA GLU A 273 -14.10 -8.77 4.37
C GLU A 273 -15.43 -8.16 4.81
N THR A 274 -15.46 -7.43 5.92
CA THR A 274 -16.69 -6.81 6.43
C THR A 274 -17.08 -5.57 5.63
N VAL A 275 -16.08 -4.74 5.29
CA VAL A 275 -16.33 -3.47 4.57
C VAL A 275 -16.71 -3.72 3.11
N PHE A 276 -16.12 -4.75 2.48
CA PHE A 276 -16.28 -5.05 1.05
C PHE A 276 -16.99 -6.37 0.78
N GLU A 277 -17.85 -6.82 1.70
CA GLU A 277 -18.63 -8.06 1.60
C GLU A 277 -19.40 -8.16 0.28
N ASN A 278 -19.96 -7.05 -0.18
CA ASN A 278 -20.72 -6.97 -1.43
C ASN A 278 -19.88 -7.19 -2.71
N LEU A 279 -18.54 -7.05 -2.62
CA LEU A 279 -17.62 -7.31 -3.75
C LEU A 279 -17.00 -8.70 -3.69
N LEU A 280 -16.98 -9.30 -2.50
CA LEU A 280 -16.19 -10.49 -2.23
C LEU A 280 -16.86 -11.78 -2.69
N GLY A 281 -18.19 -11.86 -2.65
CA GLY A 281 -18.93 -13.10 -2.89
C GLY A 281 -18.58 -14.17 -1.84
N ASP A 282 -18.23 -15.39 -2.27
CA ASP A 282 -17.83 -16.48 -1.38
C ASP A 282 -16.32 -16.50 -1.08
N GLY A 283 -15.59 -15.46 -1.46
CA GLY A 283 -14.14 -15.35 -1.27
C GLY A 283 -13.73 -14.91 0.14
N SER A 284 -12.42 -14.78 0.34
CA SER A 284 -11.83 -14.29 1.60
C SER A 284 -10.55 -13.51 1.36
N PHE A 285 -10.33 -12.44 2.13
CA PHE A 285 -9.08 -11.68 2.14
C PHE A 285 -8.19 -12.15 3.31
N TYR A 286 -7.06 -12.81 2.99
CA TYR A 286 -6.15 -13.30 4.03
C TYR A 286 -5.14 -12.25 4.45
N THR A 287 -4.56 -11.52 3.51
CA THR A 287 -3.50 -10.56 3.75
C THR A 287 -3.69 -9.32 2.88
N ALA A 288 -3.48 -8.13 3.43
CA ALA A 288 -3.29 -6.90 2.68
C ALA A 288 -1.81 -6.52 2.72
N SER A 289 -1.07 -6.74 1.63
CA SER A 289 0.38 -6.64 1.58
C SER A 289 0.88 -5.23 1.29
N ALA A 290 0.14 -4.45 0.50
CA ALA A 290 0.53 -3.09 0.15
C ALA A 290 -0.69 -2.23 -0.23
N ILE A 291 -0.49 -0.92 -0.16
CA ILE A 291 -1.45 0.10 -0.60
C ILE A 291 -0.75 1.09 -1.52
N SER A 292 -1.47 1.60 -2.50
CA SER A 292 -0.95 2.64 -3.40
C SER A 292 -0.68 3.96 -2.68
N ALA A 293 0.18 4.80 -3.26
CA ALA A 293 0.55 6.08 -2.67
C ALA A 293 -0.65 7.00 -2.41
N ASN A 294 -1.67 6.97 -3.29
CA ASN A 294 -2.89 7.76 -3.14
C ASN A 294 -3.90 7.19 -2.12
N GLY A 295 -3.56 6.07 -1.47
CA GLY A 295 -4.42 5.43 -0.46
C GLY A 295 -5.65 4.70 -1.01
N ARG A 296 -5.76 4.52 -2.34
CA ARG A 296 -6.97 4.01 -3.00
C ARG A 296 -6.93 2.51 -3.34
N TYR A 297 -5.77 2.00 -3.74
CA TYR A 297 -5.64 0.64 -4.26
C TYR A 297 -4.91 -0.25 -3.26
N ILE A 298 -5.58 -1.29 -2.78
CA ILE A 298 -5.01 -2.28 -1.86
C ILE A 298 -4.73 -3.55 -2.63
N VAL A 299 -3.55 -4.12 -2.43
CA VAL A 299 -3.20 -5.44 -2.95
C VAL A 299 -2.86 -6.40 -1.83
N GLY A 300 -3.11 -7.65 -2.08
CA GLY A 300 -2.86 -8.74 -1.14
C GLY A 300 -3.25 -10.07 -1.76
N TRP A 301 -3.48 -11.06 -0.93
CA TRP A 301 -3.91 -12.37 -1.38
C TRP A 301 -4.99 -12.98 -0.49
N GLY A 302 -5.73 -13.93 -1.08
CA GLY A 302 -6.86 -14.57 -0.42
C GLY A 302 -7.36 -15.77 -1.21
N ALA A 303 -8.61 -16.16 -0.99
CA ALA A 303 -9.31 -17.17 -1.76
C ALA A 303 -10.44 -16.55 -2.58
N MET A 304 -10.58 -16.96 -3.85
CA MET A 304 -11.64 -16.46 -4.73
C MET A 304 -13.02 -17.09 -4.41
N ASP A 305 -13.01 -18.27 -3.80
CA ASP A 305 -14.22 -18.99 -3.43
C ASP A 305 -14.03 -19.74 -2.10
N ALA A 306 -15.13 -20.28 -1.57
CA ALA A 306 -15.14 -21.03 -0.31
C ALA A 306 -14.30 -22.32 -0.32
N HIS A 307 -13.87 -22.81 -1.49
CA HIS A 307 -13.12 -24.05 -1.62
C HIS A 307 -11.61 -23.83 -1.50
N GLY A 308 -11.10 -22.59 -1.71
CA GLY A 308 -9.77 -22.13 -1.31
C GLY A 308 -8.59 -22.93 -1.87
N TYR A 309 -8.70 -23.49 -3.08
CA TYR A 309 -7.71 -24.43 -3.59
C TYR A 309 -6.35 -23.83 -3.96
N SER A 310 -6.28 -22.53 -4.21
CA SER A 310 -5.00 -21.85 -4.48
C SER A 310 -5.10 -20.39 -4.09
N PRO A 311 -4.15 -19.85 -3.34
CA PRO A 311 -4.09 -18.44 -3.05
C PRO A 311 -4.08 -17.60 -4.33
N ALA A 312 -5.06 -16.72 -4.47
CA ALA A 312 -5.15 -15.74 -5.53
C ALA A 312 -4.74 -14.38 -5.01
N GLY A 313 -4.03 -13.60 -5.81
CA GLY A 313 -3.81 -12.19 -5.54
C GLY A 313 -5.09 -11.39 -5.76
N PHE A 314 -5.21 -10.24 -5.13
CA PHE A 314 -6.28 -9.30 -5.41
C PHE A 314 -5.76 -7.88 -5.57
N LEU A 315 -6.48 -7.10 -6.36
CA LEU A 315 -6.44 -5.64 -6.42
C LEU A 315 -7.82 -5.13 -6.03
N LEU A 316 -7.91 -4.44 -4.91
CA LEU A 316 -9.13 -3.84 -4.37
C LEU A 316 -9.04 -2.32 -4.52
N ASP A 317 -9.94 -1.74 -5.32
CA ASP A 317 -10.15 -0.30 -5.39
C ASP A 317 -11.17 0.09 -4.32
N ILE A 318 -10.71 0.78 -3.28
CA ILE A 318 -11.58 1.22 -2.18
C ILE A 318 -12.29 2.55 -2.46
N GLY A 319 -12.08 3.12 -3.66
CA GLY A 319 -12.64 4.42 -4.02
C GLY A 319 -12.07 5.53 -3.14
N PHE A 320 -12.92 6.46 -2.74
CA PHE A 320 -12.56 7.58 -1.85
C PHE A 320 -13.08 7.40 -0.42
N LEU A 321 -13.42 6.16 -0.03
CA LEU A 321 -14.01 5.83 1.27
C LEU A 321 -13.33 6.57 2.45
N VAL A 322 -12.02 6.55 2.49
CA VAL A 322 -11.26 7.10 3.63
C VAL A 322 -11.18 8.63 3.62
N ARG A 323 -11.27 9.26 2.44
CA ARG A 323 -11.15 10.72 2.30
C ARG A 323 -12.47 11.45 2.56
N THR A 324 -13.59 10.74 2.58
CA THR A 324 -14.90 11.34 2.82
C THR A 324 -15.20 11.60 4.29
N ASP A 325 -14.43 11.00 5.21
CA ASP A 325 -14.37 11.35 6.63
C ASP A 325 -13.37 12.52 6.80
N VAL A 326 -13.82 13.72 6.48
CA VAL A 326 -12.96 14.93 6.34
C VAL A 326 -12.45 15.41 7.69
N ASP A 327 -13.25 15.27 8.74
CA ASP A 327 -12.88 15.67 10.11
C ASP A 327 -12.17 14.56 10.90
N GLY A 328 -12.09 13.34 10.34
CA GLY A 328 -11.37 12.21 10.91
C GLY A 328 -12.01 11.61 12.16
N ASN A 329 -13.32 11.80 12.35
CA ASN A 329 -14.04 11.32 13.53
C ASN A 329 -14.50 9.85 13.41
N GLY A 330 -14.35 9.23 12.26
CA GLY A 330 -14.72 7.84 11.96
C GLY A 330 -16.16 7.67 11.46
N CYS A 331 -16.84 8.75 11.12
CA CYS A 331 -18.22 8.73 10.65
C CYS A 331 -18.41 9.76 9.55
N VAL A 332 -18.75 9.34 8.34
CA VAL A 332 -19.09 10.27 7.25
C VAL A 332 -20.50 10.82 7.46
N ASN A 333 -20.59 12.07 7.88
CA ASN A 333 -21.84 12.71 8.32
C ASN A 333 -21.96 14.19 7.91
N ASP A 334 -22.90 14.92 8.56
CA ASP A 334 -23.13 16.33 8.29
C ASP A 334 -21.89 17.23 8.54
N ALA A 335 -20.98 16.82 9.46
CA ALA A 335 -19.77 17.61 9.75
C ALA A 335 -18.81 17.58 8.57
N ASP A 336 -18.63 16.44 7.92
CA ASP A 336 -17.79 16.29 6.71
C ASP A 336 -18.37 17.05 5.53
N LEU A 337 -19.69 16.95 5.35
CA LEU A 337 -20.39 17.72 4.33
C LEU A 337 -20.21 19.23 4.52
N LEU A 338 -20.29 19.69 5.76
CA LEU A 338 -20.05 21.12 6.11
C LEU A 338 -18.57 21.49 5.90
N ALA A 339 -17.63 20.61 6.21
CA ALA A 339 -16.20 20.86 5.98
C ALA A 339 -15.90 21.12 4.50
N VAL A 340 -16.45 20.30 3.60
CA VAL A 340 -16.33 20.51 2.15
C VAL A 340 -17.04 21.79 1.71
N LEU A 341 -18.25 22.05 2.22
CA LEU A 341 -19.00 23.28 1.90
C LEU A 341 -18.27 24.56 2.32
N PHE A 342 -17.64 24.57 3.49
CA PHE A 342 -16.84 25.72 3.96
C PHE A 342 -15.56 25.94 3.16
N ALA A 343 -14.99 24.87 2.61
CA ALA A 343 -13.81 24.92 1.76
C ALA A 343 -14.12 25.14 0.28
N PHE A 344 -15.40 25.21 -0.11
CA PHE A 344 -15.83 25.25 -1.50
C PHE A 344 -15.19 26.39 -2.31
N GLY A 345 -14.65 26.06 -3.48
CA GLY A 345 -13.88 26.98 -4.32
C GLY A 345 -12.42 27.18 -3.89
N SER A 346 -11.98 26.56 -2.80
CA SER A 346 -10.59 26.64 -2.33
C SER A 346 -9.66 25.75 -3.16
N GLN A 347 -8.44 26.26 -3.39
CA GLN A 347 -7.31 25.49 -3.97
C GLN A 347 -6.27 25.09 -2.90
N ASN A 348 -6.50 25.45 -1.64
CA ASN A 348 -5.58 25.22 -0.53
C ASN A 348 -6.26 24.50 0.66
N ALA A 349 -7.18 23.60 0.37
CA ALA A 349 -7.85 22.78 1.38
C ALA A 349 -7.74 21.29 1.01
N PRO A 350 -6.55 20.68 1.18
CA PRO A 350 -6.27 19.32 0.72
C PRO A 350 -7.14 18.25 1.37
N ASP A 351 -7.63 18.47 2.59
CA ASP A 351 -8.50 17.55 3.30
C ASP A 351 -9.93 17.54 2.75
N ALA A 352 -10.39 18.67 2.20
CA ALA A 352 -11.70 18.82 1.58
C ALA A 352 -11.70 18.59 0.05
N ASP A 353 -10.54 18.60 -0.59
CA ASP A 353 -10.32 18.16 -1.99
C ASP A 353 -10.19 16.65 -2.02
N ILE A 354 -11.35 15.98 -1.96
CA ILE A 354 -11.45 14.54 -1.77
C ILE A 354 -10.91 13.80 -3.00
N ASN A 355 -11.20 14.30 -4.19
CA ASN A 355 -10.76 13.70 -5.45
C ASN A 355 -9.35 14.14 -5.88
N GLN A 356 -8.72 15.07 -5.16
CA GLN A 356 -7.36 15.57 -5.38
C GLN A 356 -7.14 16.21 -6.76
N ASN A 357 -8.19 16.86 -7.29
CA ASN A 357 -8.08 17.60 -8.56
C ASN A 357 -7.49 19.01 -8.41
N GLY A 358 -7.22 19.45 -7.19
CA GLY A 358 -6.65 20.75 -6.83
C GLY A 358 -7.67 21.83 -6.54
N VAL A 359 -8.96 21.55 -6.55
CA VAL A 359 -10.05 22.50 -6.27
C VAL A 359 -11.17 21.80 -5.53
N VAL A 360 -11.61 22.34 -4.42
CA VAL A 360 -12.81 21.83 -3.73
C VAL A 360 -14.06 22.29 -4.49
N ASP A 361 -14.77 21.35 -5.10
CA ASP A 361 -15.95 21.63 -5.94
C ASP A 361 -17.15 20.72 -5.63
N ASP A 362 -18.16 20.76 -6.48
CA ASP A 362 -19.36 19.93 -6.36
C ASP A 362 -19.06 18.42 -6.45
N THR A 363 -17.95 18.03 -7.07
CA THR A 363 -17.53 16.62 -7.11
C THR A 363 -17.16 16.10 -5.73
N ASP A 364 -16.41 16.89 -4.94
CA ASP A 364 -16.02 16.52 -3.57
C ASP A 364 -17.25 16.42 -2.67
N LEU A 365 -18.16 17.38 -2.78
CA LEU A 365 -19.42 17.36 -2.05
C LEU A 365 -20.26 16.12 -2.36
N LEU A 366 -20.34 15.73 -3.63
CA LEU A 366 -21.04 14.52 -4.06
C LEU A 366 -20.38 13.24 -3.54
N LEU A 367 -19.05 13.22 -3.41
CA LEU A 367 -18.33 12.09 -2.82
C LEU A 367 -18.68 11.91 -1.34
N VAL A 368 -18.73 12.97 -0.53
CA VAL A 368 -19.20 12.88 0.85
C VAL A 368 -20.63 12.37 0.92
N LEU A 369 -21.52 12.89 0.09
CA LEU A 369 -22.91 12.42 0.04
C LEU A 369 -23.05 10.95 -0.38
N PHE A 370 -22.17 10.46 -1.26
CA PHE A 370 -22.18 9.06 -1.71
C PHE A 370 -21.80 8.09 -0.57
N TYR A 371 -20.84 8.47 0.27
CA TYR A 371 -20.39 7.66 1.40
C TYR A 371 -21.07 8.01 2.73
N PHE A 372 -22.10 8.86 2.71
CA PHE A 372 -22.80 9.34 3.90
C PHE A 372 -23.36 8.19 4.74
N GLY A 373 -23.08 8.23 6.07
CA GLY A 373 -23.46 7.19 7.01
C GLY A 373 -22.46 6.04 7.18
N VAL A 374 -21.37 6.04 6.39
CA VAL A 374 -20.33 5.03 6.57
C VAL A 374 -19.55 5.31 7.86
N GLY A 375 -19.32 4.27 8.66
CA GLY A 375 -18.60 4.35 9.93
C GLY A 375 -19.45 4.85 11.10
N CYS A 376 -20.69 5.30 10.85
CA CYS A 376 -21.61 5.72 11.90
C CYS A 376 -22.36 4.53 12.48
#